data_01bee3d6d0ce29758efc94dc46e9ac00
#
_entry.id   01bee3d6d0ce29758efc94dc46e9ac00
#
_cell.length_a   1.000
_cell.length_b   1.000
_cell.length_c   1.000
_cell.angle_alpha   90.00
_cell.angle_beta   90.00
_cell.angle_gamma   90.00
#
_symmetry.space_group_name_H-M   'P 1'
#
loop_
_entity.id
_entity.type
_entity.pdbx_description
1 polymer ?
#
loop_
_entity_poly.entity_id
_entity_poly.type
_entity_poly.pdbx_seq_one_letter_code
_entity_poly.pdbx_strand_id
1 'polypeptide(L)'
;MDIEVKFSEARRLYYAKISDGSRYGRKIYGATPKRVKEKLQSYWSLPTKQNKDLMTVADFAKGYLLHMEKRTLGKIDGEKRIRIQSYETYVLHYKNLWNFDDEEFTKGIGRRIYVNGKKIIDYHVTQINDAFLKELVNQIEVNFNTHSSKYKHSIFASFKSGLLWLHKQDREQYPLLDVRGFSIPLVKKEAFVPKRLDAQLVLRTVDQVCKEKYAIYVHLCANGLRASEANGLKPSDFDWTNNTVHIQRTVDRSRNVIAIETGYECGTKTLSSNRKVPLGSELATRIRKFLMVNKLDWLFQSEQKYDGKPIIQHNLAKFGLHKALKHLELKGQKVEWKGAMHGLRHYYGSLLLAEAAKLGRNPTWVQKRLGHSNLQTTLGIYSHDIDEDNQELNNEVERRLNG
;
A
#
# COMPACT_ATOMS: atom_id res chain seq x y z
N MET A 1 4.00 35.23 -3.76
CA MET A 1 3.30 34.68 -2.58
C MET A 1 4.03 35.15 -1.34
N ASP A 2 3.36 35.89 -0.48
CA ASP A 2 3.93 36.22 0.82
C ASP A 2 3.88 34.99 1.71
N ILE A 3 5.05 34.45 2.01
CA ILE A 3 5.20 33.26 2.83
C ILE A 3 5.44 33.74 4.26
N GLU A 4 4.48 33.44 5.14
CA GLU A 4 4.60 33.78 6.56
C GLU A 4 5.62 32.82 7.21
N VAL A 5 6.72 33.40 7.71
CA VAL A 5 7.76 32.65 8.44
C VAL A 5 7.58 32.91 9.93
N LYS A 6 7.44 31.82 10.70
CA LYS A 6 7.23 31.82 12.16
C LYS A 6 8.47 31.30 12.89
N PHE A 7 8.64 31.68 14.15
CA PHE A 7 9.68 31.14 15.01
C PHE A 7 9.13 30.00 15.88
N SER A 8 9.89 28.92 16.03
CA SER A 8 9.58 27.81 16.93
C SER A 8 10.50 27.85 18.14
N GLU A 9 9.97 28.22 19.30
CA GLU A 9 10.73 28.26 20.56
C GLU A 9 11.28 26.90 20.96
N ALA A 10 10.47 25.85 20.80
CA ALA A 10 10.85 24.47 21.14
C ALA A 10 12.04 23.94 20.34
N ARG A 11 12.25 24.44 19.11
CA ARG A 11 13.37 24.02 18.24
C ARG A 11 14.43 25.11 18.04
N ARG A 12 14.17 26.31 18.52
CA ARG A 12 15.00 27.52 18.30
C ARG A 12 15.32 27.77 16.82
N LEU A 13 14.35 27.51 15.93
CA LEU A 13 14.48 27.64 14.49
C LEU A 13 13.26 28.35 13.91
N TYR A 14 13.47 29.08 12.81
CA TYR A 14 12.39 29.65 12.02
C TYR A 14 11.76 28.54 11.15
N TYR A 15 10.46 28.65 10.89
CA TYR A 15 9.76 27.72 10.01
C TYR A 15 8.66 28.42 9.21
N ALA A 16 8.34 27.87 8.06
CA ALA A 16 7.12 28.18 7.33
C ALA A 16 6.28 26.92 7.12
N LYS A 17 4.98 27.05 7.24
CA LYS A 17 4.04 26.01 6.82
C LYS A 17 3.89 26.11 5.31
N ILE A 18 3.91 24.97 4.63
CA ILE A 18 3.55 24.90 3.23
C ILE A 18 2.02 24.92 3.18
N SER A 19 1.44 26.10 2.87
CA SER A 19 0.00 26.39 2.97
C SER A 19 -0.79 26.09 1.70
N ASP A 20 -0.18 25.48 0.69
CA ASP A 20 -0.79 25.26 -0.63
C ASP A 20 -1.47 23.88 -0.79
N GLY A 21 -1.91 23.31 0.31
CA GLY A 21 -2.51 21.99 0.33
C GLY A 21 -1.48 20.86 0.30
N SER A 22 -0.20 21.14 0.59
CA SER A 22 0.76 20.10 0.80
C SER A 22 0.34 19.28 2.02
N ARG A 23 0.28 18.02 1.81
CA ARG A 23 -0.27 16.93 2.58
C ARG A 23 0.21 16.81 3.98
N TYR A 24 1.35 17.36 4.28
CA TYR A 24 2.07 17.00 5.50
C TYR A 24 1.94 18.07 6.59
N GLY A 25 1.32 19.22 6.32
CA GLY A 25 1.39 20.33 7.25
C GLY A 25 2.85 20.61 7.61
N ARG A 26 3.78 20.32 6.67
CA ARG A 26 5.21 20.36 6.93
C ARG A 26 5.65 21.77 7.21
N LYS A 27 6.40 21.88 8.29
CA LYS A 27 7.17 23.06 8.58
C LYS A 27 8.55 22.86 7.96
N ILE A 28 8.95 23.79 7.10
CA ILE A 28 10.34 23.88 6.62
C ILE A 28 11.08 24.76 7.60
N TYR A 29 12.15 24.25 8.18
CA TYR A 29 12.94 24.92 9.20
C TYR A 29 14.22 25.51 8.63
N GLY A 30 14.67 26.63 9.19
CA GLY A 30 15.96 27.25 8.90
C GLY A 30 16.44 28.11 10.06
N ALA A 31 17.76 28.32 10.17
CA ALA A 31 18.36 29.14 11.21
C ALA A 31 17.96 30.62 11.09
N THR A 32 17.55 31.08 9.91
CA THR A 32 17.09 32.45 9.63
C THR A 32 15.84 32.42 8.74
N PRO A 33 14.98 33.46 8.80
CA PRO A 33 13.83 33.61 7.91
C PRO A 33 14.20 33.55 6.42
N LYS A 34 15.34 34.15 6.06
CA LYS A 34 15.89 34.17 4.69
C LYS A 34 16.15 32.72 4.21
N ARG A 35 16.79 31.91 5.04
CA ARG A 35 17.12 30.52 4.72
C ARG A 35 15.88 29.63 4.62
N VAL A 36 14.81 29.94 5.37
CA VAL A 36 13.50 29.25 5.20
C VAL A 36 12.89 29.62 3.86
N LYS A 37 12.92 30.88 3.47
CA LYS A 37 12.41 31.36 2.17
C LYS A 37 13.19 30.77 0.99
N GLU A 38 14.51 30.70 1.08
CA GLU A 38 15.39 30.06 0.07
C GLU A 38 15.08 28.56 -0.07
N LYS A 39 14.94 27.85 1.05
CA LYS A 39 14.55 26.44 1.05
C LYS A 39 13.17 26.23 0.43
N LEU A 40 12.21 27.10 0.69
CA LEU A 40 10.89 27.06 0.07
C LEU A 40 10.96 27.31 -1.44
N GLN A 41 11.71 28.32 -1.86
CA GLN A 41 11.91 28.60 -3.27
C GLN A 41 12.58 27.43 -4.00
N SER A 42 13.61 26.82 -3.40
CA SER A 42 14.26 25.62 -3.97
C SER A 42 13.33 24.40 -3.99
N TYR A 43 12.38 24.32 -3.09
CA TYR A 43 11.38 23.24 -3.07
C TYR A 43 10.35 23.37 -4.20
N TRP A 44 10.06 24.62 -4.64
CA TRP A 44 9.01 24.92 -5.62
C TRP A 44 9.53 25.27 -7.01
N SER A 45 10.79 25.66 -7.14
CA SER A 45 11.37 26.00 -8.43
C SER A 45 11.87 24.74 -9.15
N LEU A 46 11.17 24.36 -10.22
CA LEU A 46 11.81 23.58 -11.27
C LEU A 46 12.92 24.45 -11.88
N PRO A 47 14.07 23.88 -12.27
CA PRO A 47 15.11 24.62 -12.98
C PRO A 47 14.50 25.36 -14.17
N THR A 48 14.73 26.65 -14.25
CA THR A 48 14.29 27.45 -15.40
C THR A 48 15.02 27.02 -16.66
N LYS A 49 14.41 27.23 -17.83
CA LYS A 49 14.92 26.84 -19.15
C LYS A 49 16.41 27.19 -19.38
N GLN A 50 16.93 28.22 -18.75
CA GLN A 50 18.30 28.72 -18.93
C GLN A 50 19.40 27.89 -18.22
N ASN A 51 19.06 26.98 -17.28
CA ASN A 51 20.02 26.12 -16.57
C ASN A 51 19.77 24.62 -16.78
N LYS A 52 19.08 24.25 -17.86
CA LYS A 52 18.71 22.85 -18.10
C LYS A 52 19.93 21.92 -18.32
N ASP A 53 21.01 22.43 -18.88
CA ASP A 53 22.24 21.66 -19.11
C ASP A 53 22.96 21.30 -17.81
N LEU A 54 22.62 21.97 -16.72
CA LEU A 54 23.21 21.78 -15.40
C LEU A 54 22.29 21.05 -14.42
N MET A 55 21.12 20.54 -14.87
CA MET A 55 20.18 19.83 -13.99
C MET A 55 20.83 18.60 -13.36
N THR A 56 20.92 18.62 -12.04
CA THR A 56 21.42 17.45 -11.31
C THR A 56 20.32 16.40 -11.14
N VAL A 57 20.74 15.18 -10.80
CA VAL A 57 19.81 14.11 -10.44
C VAL A 57 18.99 14.47 -9.21
N ALA A 58 19.55 15.26 -8.29
CA ALA A 58 18.80 15.80 -7.14
C ALA A 58 17.67 16.73 -7.56
N ASP A 59 17.91 17.65 -8.50
CA ASP A 59 16.90 18.58 -9.00
C ASP A 59 15.81 17.86 -9.79
N PHE A 60 16.20 16.92 -10.63
CA PHE A 60 15.30 16.00 -11.32
C PHE A 60 14.37 15.26 -10.34
N ALA A 61 14.95 14.68 -9.28
CA ALA A 61 14.20 13.94 -8.29
C ALA A 61 13.18 14.82 -7.55
N LYS A 62 13.59 16.04 -7.15
CA LYS A 62 12.68 17.02 -6.53
C LYS A 62 11.55 17.39 -7.48
N GLY A 63 11.86 17.66 -8.74
CA GLY A 63 10.88 17.98 -9.77
C GLY A 63 9.86 16.88 -9.99
N TYR A 64 10.34 15.63 -10.06
CA TYR A 64 9.45 14.47 -10.20
C TYR A 64 8.56 14.25 -8.98
N LEU A 65 9.10 14.36 -7.76
CA LEU A 65 8.29 14.22 -6.55
C LEU A 65 7.22 15.31 -6.45
N LEU A 66 7.54 16.56 -6.84
CA LEU A 66 6.57 17.64 -6.90
C LEU A 66 5.46 17.36 -7.93
N HIS A 67 5.83 16.83 -9.11
CA HIS A 67 4.84 16.38 -10.09
C HIS A 67 3.92 15.29 -9.53
N MET A 68 4.47 14.29 -8.85
CA MET A 68 3.69 13.23 -8.22
C MET A 68 2.78 13.76 -7.11
N GLU A 69 3.20 14.76 -6.36
CA GLU A 69 2.38 15.44 -5.36
C GLU A 69 1.19 16.16 -6.03
N LYS A 70 1.45 16.95 -7.07
CA LYS A 70 0.40 17.61 -7.85
C LYS A 70 -0.62 16.63 -8.41
N ARG A 71 -0.18 15.48 -8.93
CA ARG A 71 -1.07 14.39 -9.37
C ARG A 71 -1.95 13.85 -8.25
N THR A 72 -1.44 13.80 -7.05
CA THR A 72 -2.25 13.34 -5.91
C THR A 72 -3.35 14.33 -5.56
N LEU A 73 -3.06 15.62 -5.71
CA LEU A 73 -4.00 16.70 -5.49
C LEU A 73 -5.02 16.85 -6.63
N GLY A 74 -4.83 16.15 -7.76
CA GLY A 74 -5.63 16.32 -8.96
C GLY A 74 -5.40 17.65 -9.65
N LYS A 75 -4.23 18.27 -9.47
CA LYS A 75 -3.87 19.60 -10.01
C LYS A 75 -3.20 19.56 -11.39
N ILE A 76 -3.22 18.40 -12.06
CA ILE A 76 -2.66 18.23 -13.41
C ILE A 76 -3.77 17.74 -14.33
N ASP A 77 -4.17 18.58 -15.27
CA ASP A 77 -5.18 18.25 -16.25
C ASP A 77 -4.74 17.10 -17.15
N GLY A 78 -5.66 16.20 -17.44
CA GLY A 78 -5.43 15.03 -18.31
C GLY A 78 -4.63 13.89 -17.65
N GLU A 79 -4.10 14.06 -16.45
CA GLU A 79 -3.40 12.99 -15.74
C GLU A 79 -4.24 12.31 -14.66
N LYS A 80 -4.17 10.98 -14.63
CA LYS A 80 -4.85 10.20 -13.61
C LYS A 80 -4.31 10.53 -12.21
N ARG A 81 -5.22 10.89 -11.30
CA ARG A 81 -4.90 11.09 -9.89
C ARG A 81 -4.27 9.82 -9.30
N ILE A 82 -3.23 9.98 -8.51
CA ILE A 82 -2.59 8.89 -7.79
C ILE A 82 -3.00 8.89 -6.32
N ARG A 83 -2.93 7.71 -5.71
CA ARG A 83 -3.18 7.59 -4.28
C ARG A 83 -2.03 8.16 -3.47
N ILE A 84 -2.39 8.67 -2.33
CA ILE A 84 -1.46 9.23 -1.34
C ILE A 84 -0.36 8.24 -0.95
N GLN A 85 -0.74 7.00 -0.61
CA GLN A 85 0.20 5.94 -0.25
C GLN A 85 1.19 5.63 -1.37
N SER A 86 0.75 5.73 -2.63
CA SER A 86 1.66 5.59 -3.77
C SER A 86 2.69 6.70 -3.80
N TYR A 87 2.26 7.95 -3.58
CA TYR A 87 3.17 9.09 -3.49
C TYR A 87 4.16 8.93 -2.33
N GLU A 88 3.69 8.55 -1.13
CA GLU A 88 4.56 8.28 0.02
C GLU A 88 5.60 7.20 -0.27
N THR A 89 5.20 6.17 -1.03
CA THR A 89 6.13 5.13 -1.49
C THR A 89 7.20 5.71 -2.43
N TYR A 90 6.83 6.57 -3.38
CA TYR A 90 7.80 7.26 -4.23
C TYR A 90 8.75 8.14 -3.40
N VAL A 91 8.22 8.92 -2.47
CA VAL A 91 9.05 9.73 -1.56
C VAL A 91 10.05 8.86 -0.80
N LEU A 92 9.60 7.73 -0.25
CA LEU A 92 10.48 6.80 0.47
C LEU A 92 11.57 6.20 -0.44
N HIS A 93 11.19 5.78 -1.66
CA HIS A 93 12.16 5.24 -2.63
C HIS A 93 13.20 6.28 -3.01
N TYR A 94 12.78 7.49 -3.29
CA TYR A 94 13.70 8.58 -3.63
C TYR A 94 14.58 9.00 -2.46
N LYS A 95 14.09 8.97 -1.23
CA LYS A 95 14.92 9.16 -0.03
C LYS A 95 16.01 8.10 0.07
N ASN A 96 15.65 6.84 -0.15
CA ASN A 96 16.58 5.74 -0.08
C ASN A 96 17.63 5.78 -1.19
N LEU A 97 17.26 6.23 -2.40
CA LEU A 97 18.19 6.38 -3.51
C LEU A 97 19.16 7.55 -3.33
N TRP A 98 18.67 8.69 -2.85
CA TRP A 98 19.36 9.96 -3.05
C TRP A 98 19.89 10.56 -1.77
N ASN A 99 19.55 10.03 -0.59
CA ASN A 99 19.97 10.57 0.69
C ASN A 99 20.01 12.13 0.63
N PHE A 100 18.85 12.75 0.39
CA PHE A 100 18.75 14.20 0.44
C PHE A 100 19.27 14.66 1.80
N ASP A 101 20.37 15.41 1.82
CA ASP A 101 20.94 16.05 3.01
C ASP A 101 20.03 17.20 3.50
N ASP A 102 18.73 16.94 3.60
CA ASP A 102 17.81 17.79 4.30
C ASP A 102 17.85 17.38 5.75
N GLU A 103 18.33 18.26 6.62
CA GLU A 103 18.56 17.96 8.04
C GLU A 103 17.37 17.33 8.77
N GLU A 104 16.15 17.44 8.22
CA GLU A 104 14.96 16.75 8.71
C GLU A 104 14.83 15.28 8.29
N PHE A 105 15.54 14.85 7.24
CA PHE A 105 15.44 13.50 6.66
C PHE A 105 16.57 12.55 7.05
N THR A 106 17.62 13.04 7.67
CA THR A 106 18.84 12.27 7.98
C THR A 106 18.72 11.37 9.19
N LYS A 107 17.69 11.49 10.01
CA LYS A 107 17.49 10.62 11.17
C LYS A 107 16.86 9.30 10.78
N GLY A 108 17.65 8.36 10.29
CA GLY A 108 17.35 6.94 10.37
C GLY A 108 17.60 6.05 9.17
N ILE A 109 17.59 6.53 7.91
CA ILE A 109 17.67 5.64 6.73
C ILE A 109 18.58 6.22 5.63
N GLY A 110 19.60 6.99 5.99
CA GLY A 110 20.50 7.62 5.03
C GLY A 110 21.54 6.66 4.45
N ARG A 111 21.11 5.72 3.60
CA ARG A 111 22.07 4.95 2.80
C ARG A 111 22.53 5.80 1.64
N ARG A 112 23.82 6.13 1.61
CA ARG A 112 24.44 6.86 0.51
C ARG A 112 24.66 5.91 -0.65
N ILE A 113 24.12 6.24 -1.81
CA ILE A 113 24.38 5.51 -3.03
C ILE A 113 25.44 6.27 -3.84
N TYR A 114 26.51 5.56 -4.17
CA TYR A 114 27.61 6.06 -4.99
C TYR A 114 27.63 5.27 -6.30
N VAL A 115 27.83 6.00 -7.41
CA VAL A 115 28.09 5.43 -8.71
C VAL A 115 29.47 5.91 -9.14
N ASN A 116 30.39 5.00 -9.45
CA ASN A 116 31.78 5.32 -9.83
C ASN A 116 32.47 6.31 -8.87
N GLY A 117 32.29 6.13 -7.56
CA GLY A 117 32.90 6.95 -6.50
C GLY A 117 32.29 8.35 -6.29
N LYS A 118 31.29 8.74 -7.08
CA LYS A 118 30.56 10.02 -6.96
C LYS A 118 29.15 9.77 -6.45
N LYS A 119 28.64 10.62 -5.55
CA LYS A 119 27.25 10.50 -5.08
C LYS A 119 26.29 10.64 -6.26
N ILE A 120 25.28 9.78 -6.31
CA ILE A 120 24.30 9.76 -7.39
C ILE A 120 23.59 11.11 -7.56
N ILE A 121 23.33 11.84 -6.48
CA ILE A 121 22.66 13.16 -6.48
C ILE A 121 23.48 14.24 -7.17
N ASP A 122 24.79 14.07 -7.22
CA ASP A 122 25.72 15.05 -7.79
C ASP A 122 25.94 14.85 -9.31
N TYR A 123 25.35 13.80 -9.90
CA TYR A 123 25.40 13.59 -11.35
C TYR A 123 24.47 14.59 -12.06
N HIS A 124 24.90 15.03 -13.25
CA HIS A 124 24.00 15.69 -14.18
C HIS A 124 23.10 14.65 -14.87
N VAL A 125 21.87 15.03 -15.14
CA VAL A 125 20.90 14.13 -15.78
C VAL A 125 21.40 13.60 -17.13
N THR A 126 22.14 14.42 -17.87
CA THR A 126 22.76 14.06 -19.16
C THR A 126 23.85 13.00 -19.03
N GLN A 127 24.37 12.74 -17.85
CA GLN A 127 25.37 11.71 -17.56
C GLN A 127 24.75 10.34 -17.27
N ILE A 128 23.42 10.25 -17.19
CA ILE A 128 22.72 8.98 -16.99
C ILE A 128 22.78 8.19 -18.29
N ASN A 129 23.58 7.13 -18.30
CA ASN A 129 23.77 6.22 -19.41
C ASN A 129 23.71 4.76 -18.92
N ASP A 130 23.93 3.81 -19.79
CA ASP A 130 23.88 2.37 -19.46
C ASP A 130 24.85 1.99 -18.35
N ALA A 131 26.07 2.54 -18.36
CA ALA A 131 27.07 2.28 -17.32
C ALA A 131 26.57 2.79 -15.95
N PHE A 132 25.98 3.99 -15.92
CA PHE A 132 25.35 4.54 -14.72
C PHE A 132 24.20 3.66 -14.23
N LEU A 133 23.30 3.22 -15.12
CA LEU A 133 22.14 2.37 -14.76
C LEU A 133 22.58 1.02 -14.23
N LYS A 134 23.60 0.41 -14.83
CA LYS A 134 24.19 -0.86 -14.40
C LYS A 134 24.75 -0.75 -12.98
N GLU A 135 25.52 0.30 -12.72
CA GLU A 135 26.11 0.53 -11.41
C GLU A 135 25.03 0.87 -10.37
N LEU A 136 24.01 1.65 -10.74
CA LEU A 136 22.89 1.95 -9.87
C LEU A 136 22.15 0.66 -9.43
N VAL A 137 21.89 -0.26 -10.35
CA VAL A 137 21.29 -1.57 -10.03
C VAL A 137 22.17 -2.34 -9.06
N ASN A 138 23.48 -2.40 -9.31
CA ASN A 138 24.44 -3.06 -8.43
C ASN A 138 24.44 -2.44 -7.03
N GLN A 139 24.47 -1.11 -6.92
CA GLN A 139 24.45 -0.40 -5.64
C GLN A 139 23.14 -0.60 -4.88
N ILE A 140 22.00 -0.70 -5.57
CA ILE A 140 20.72 -1.05 -4.94
C ILE A 140 20.79 -2.48 -4.37
N GLU A 141 21.34 -3.43 -5.13
CA GLU A 141 21.48 -4.83 -4.67
C GLU A 141 22.36 -4.92 -3.42
N VAL A 142 23.50 -4.24 -3.39
CA VAL A 142 24.45 -4.25 -2.30
C VAL A 142 23.91 -3.52 -1.07
N ASN A 143 23.41 -2.29 -1.24
CA ASN A 143 22.98 -1.46 -0.11
C ASN A 143 21.65 -1.92 0.52
N PHE A 144 20.82 -2.62 -0.23
CA PHE A 144 19.53 -3.17 0.23
C PHE A 144 19.52 -4.69 0.28
N ASN A 145 20.66 -5.34 0.52
CA ASN A 145 20.80 -6.80 0.55
C ASN A 145 19.84 -7.51 1.54
N THR A 146 19.50 -6.87 2.65
CA THR A 146 18.55 -7.38 3.65
C THR A 146 17.08 -7.20 3.27
N HIS A 147 16.79 -6.46 2.18
CA HIS A 147 15.42 -6.18 1.73
C HIS A 147 14.98 -7.21 0.68
N SER A 148 13.65 -7.36 0.54
CA SER A 148 13.09 -8.26 -0.46
C SER A 148 13.43 -7.79 -1.89
N SER A 149 13.56 -8.73 -2.83
CA SER A 149 13.76 -8.43 -4.26
C SER A 149 12.66 -7.51 -4.81
N LYS A 150 11.42 -7.67 -4.35
CA LYS A 150 10.29 -6.80 -4.70
C LYS A 150 10.52 -5.35 -4.25
N TYR A 151 11.08 -5.13 -3.07
CA TYR A 151 11.36 -3.78 -2.57
C TYR A 151 12.46 -3.12 -3.39
N LYS A 152 13.57 -3.82 -3.64
CA LYS A 152 14.67 -3.36 -4.49
C LYS A 152 14.19 -3.04 -5.91
N HIS A 153 13.41 -3.94 -6.51
CA HIS A 153 12.77 -3.72 -7.80
C HIS A 153 11.90 -2.46 -7.82
N SER A 154 11.10 -2.24 -6.76
CA SER A 154 10.23 -1.06 -6.66
C SER A 154 11.01 0.24 -6.58
N ILE A 155 12.15 0.27 -5.88
CA ILE A 155 13.05 1.44 -5.84
C ILE A 155 13.51 1.78 -7.25
N PHE A 156 14.04 0.81 -7.99
CA PHE A 156 14.54 1.04 -9.35
C PHE A 156 13.41 1.39 -10.33
N ALA A 157 12.24 0.76 -10.19
CA ALA A 157 11.06 1.08 -10.99
C ALA A 157 10.57 2.53 -10.77
N SER A 158 10.67 3.03 -9.54
CA SER A 158 10.35 4.44 -9.24
C SER A 158 11.30 5.40 -9.95
N PHE A 159 12.58 5.07 -9.99
CA PHE A 159 13.57 5.83 -10.74
C PHE A 159 13.28 5.84 -12.24
N LYS A 160 13.03 4.66 -12.83
CA LYS A 160 12.65 4.55 -14.24
C LYS A 160 11.41 5.39 -14.58
N SER A 161 10.43 5.39 -13.71
CA SER A 161 9.23 6.21 -13.88
C SER A 161 9.55 7.72 -13.89
N GLY A 162 10.50 8.15 -13.09
CA GLY A 162 10.99 9.53 -13.10
C GLY A 162 11.72 9.88 -14.41
N LEU A 163 12.58 8.99 -14.91
CA LEU A 163 13.26 9.21 -16.19
C LEU A 163 12.26 9.31 -17.35
N LEU A 164 11.23 8.47 -17.36
CA LEU A 164 10.16 8.55 -18.36
C LEU A 164 9.37 9.86 -18.25
N TRP A 165 9.13 10.34 -17.07
CA TRP A 165 8.50 11.65 -16.85
C TRP A 165 9.39 12.77 -17.39
N LEU A 166 10.68 12.74 -17.11
CA LEU A 166 11.64 13.74 -17.60
C LEU A 166 11.69 13.79 -19.13
N HIS A 167 11.78 12.63 -19.79
CA HIS A 167 11.70 12.52 -21.24
C HIS A 167 10.43 13.17 -21.81
N LYS A 168 9.30 13.05 -21.12
CA LYS A 168 8.04 13.68 -21.55
C LYS A 168 8.04 15.21 -21.39
N GLN A 169 8.88 15.76 -20.50
CA GLN A 169 9.01 17.22 -20.36
C GLN A 169 9.72 17.85 -21.53
N ASP A 170 10.79 17.20 -22.02
CA ASP A 170 11.56 17.65 -23.17
C ASP A 170 12.22 16.43 -23.85
N ARG A 171 11.68 16.02 -24.98
CA ARG A 171 12.13 14.81 -25.70
C ARG A 171 13.47 14.99 -26.39
N GLU A 172 13.78 16.20 -26.79
CA GLU A 172 15.05 16.53 -27.50
C GLU A 172 16.20 16.56 -26.51
N GLN A 173 16.01 17.26 -25.39
CA GLN A 173 17.05 17.39 -24.38
C GLN A 173 17.26 16.12 -23.56
N TYR A 174 16.18 15.36 -23.30
CA TYR A 174 16.21 14.12 -22.51
C TYR A 174 15.71 12.95 -23.38
N PRO A 175 16.57 12.37 -24.22
CA PRO A 175 16.19 11.23 -25.05
C PRO A 175 15.73 10.05 -24.17
N LEU A 176 14.84 9.23 -24.73
CA LEU A 176 14.37 8.04 -24.03
C LEU A 176 15.51 7.03 -23.88
N LEU A 177 15.96 6.84 -22.66
CA LEU A 177 16.92 5.79 -22.33
C LEU A 177 16.25 4.43 -22.43
N ASP A 178 16.92 3.46 -23.06
CA ASP A 178 16.42 2.07 -23.05
C ASP A 178 16.69 1.41 -21.69
N VAL A 179 15.78 1.65 -20.78
CA VAL A 179 15.84 1.10 -19.41
C VAL A 179 15.31 -0.34 -19.31
N ARG A 180 14.90 -0.98 -20.43
CA ARG A 180 14.31 -2.33 -20.42
C ARG A 180 15.33 -3.40 -20.07
N GLY A 181 16.57 -3.24 -20.52
CA GLY A 181 17.68 -4.13 -20.19
C GLY A 181 18.12 -4.10 -18.73
N PHE A 182 17.67 -3.11 -17.95
CA PHE A 182 18.04 -2.93 -16.55
C PHE A 182 16.85 -3.25 -15.65
N SER A 183 16.99 -4.32 -14.88
CA SER A 183 15.94 -4.72 -13.92
C SER A 183 16.56 -5.46 -12.75
N ILE A 184 15.93 -5.33 -11.60
CA ILE A 184 16.25 -6.17 -10.44
C ILE A 184 15.30 -7.37 -10.50
N PRO A 185 15.82 -8.61 -10.55
CA PRO A 185 14.99 -9.80 -10.66
C PRO A 185 13.96 -9.90 -9.54
N LEU A 186 12.72 -10.23 -9.90
CA LEU A 186 11.66 -10.50 -8.94
C LEU A 186 11.66 -11.97 -8.58
N VAL A 187 11.99 -12.27 -7.33
CA VAL A 187 11.75 -13.61 -6.77
C VAL A 187 10.26 -13.68 -6.41
N LYS A 188 9.51 -14.52 -7.13
CA LYS A 188 8.12 -14.79 -6.76
C LYS A 188 8.11 -15.48 -5.41
N LYS A 189 7.43 -14.88 -4.44
CA LYS A 189 7.09 -15.54 -3.19
C LYS A 189 5.69 -16.11 -3.33
N GLU A 190 5.55 -17.36 -2.97
CA GLU A 190 4.24 -17.98 -2.85
C GLU A 190 3.37 -17.27 -1.82
N ALA A 191 2.09 -17.16 -2.12
CA ALA A 191 1.15 -16.60 -1.17
C ALA A 191 0.97 -17.58 0.00
N PHE A 192 1.17 -17.10 1.20
CA PHE A 192 0.92 -17.91 2.38
C PHE A 192 -0.58 -18.16 2.55
N VAL A 193 -0.96 -19.44 2.57
CA VAL A 193 -2.29 -19.92 2.93
C VAL A 193 -2.16 -20.72 4.22
N PRO A 194 -2.80 -20.30 5.33
CA PRO A 194 -2.73 -21.05 6.58
C PRO A 194 -3.43 -22.41 6.44
N LYS A 195 -2.92 -23.41 7.12
CA LYS A 195 -3.57 -24.73 7.23
C LYS A 195 -4.93 -24.59 7.89
N ARG A 196 -5.87 -25.46 7.52
CA ARG A 196 -7.24 -25.42 8.01
C ARG A 196 -7.34 -25.41 9.54
N LEU A 197 -6.61 -26.31 10.20
CA LEU A 197 -6.61 -26.41 11.66
C LEU A 197 -6.05 -25.16 12.33
N ASP A 198 -4.98 -24.59 11.78
CA ASP A 198 -4.37 -23.36 12.28
C ASP A 198 -5.32 -22.16 12.14
N ALA A 199 -5.96 -22.02 10.97
CA ALA A 199 -6.93 -20.96 10.74
C ALA A 199 -8.13 -21.06 11.70
N GLN A 200 -8.67 -22.26 11.90
CA GLN A 200 -9.77 -22.49 12.83
C GLN A 200 -9.38 -22.20 14.28
N LEU A 201 -8.19 -22.64 14.69
CA LEU A 201 -7.68 -22.38 16.05
C LEU A 201 -7.50 -20.90 16.29
N VAL A 202 -6.91 -20.18 15.32
CA VAL A 202 -6.74 -18.72 15.39
C VAL A 202 -8.09 -18.00 15.51
N LEU A 203 -9.08 -18.36 14.67
CA LEU A 203 -10.40 -17.73 14.71
C LEU A 203 -11.12 -17.97 16.05
N ARG A 204 -11.08 -19.19 16.59
CA ARG A 204 -11.62 -19.51 17.91
C ARG A 204 -10.93 -18.70 19.01
N THR A 205 -9.62 -18.56 18.93
CA THR A 205 -8.83 -17.77 19.90
C THR A 205 -9.16 -16.29 19.80
N VAL A 206 -9.37 -15.77 18.59
CA VAL A 206 -9.85 -14.38 18.39
C VAL A 206 -11.15 -14.15 19.17
N ASP A 207 -12.11 -15.05 19.07
CA ASP A 207 -13.40 -14.94 19.78
C ASP A 207 -13.24 -14.98 21.30
N GLN A 208 -12.26 -15.71 21.81
CA GLN A 208 -12.01 -15.83 23.25
C GLN A 208 -11.28 -14.63 23.85
N VAL A 209 -10.33 -14.03 23.13
CA VAL A 209 -9.39 -13.07 23.74
C VAL A 209 -9.55 -11.63 23.24
N CYS A 210 -10.25 -11.40 22.12
CA CYS A 210 -10.36 -10.07 21.54
C CYS A 210 -11.68 -9.39 21.95
N LYS A 211 -11.66 -8.05 22.01
CA LYS A 211 -12.91 -7.29 22.08
C LYS A 211 -13.71 -7.49 20.79
N GLU A 212 -15.03 -7.46 20.89
CA GLU A 212 -15.99 -7.76 19.83
C GLU A 212 -15.66 -7.08 18.49
N LYS A 213 -15.37 -5.78 18.49
CA LYS A 213 -15.01 -5.04 17.27
C LYS A 213 -13.81 -5.59 16.54
N TYR A 214 -12.77 -6.06 17.27
CA TYR A 214 -11.57 -6.63 16.67
C TYR A 214 -11.82 -8.05 16.16
N ALA A 215 -12.66 -8.81 16.86
CA ALA A 215 -13.09 -10.12 16.42
C ALA A 215 -13.93 -10.01 15.13
N ILE A 216 -14.90 -9.13 15.06
CA ILE A 216 -15.68 -8.85 13.83
C ILE A 216 -14.76 -8.48 12.68
N TYR A 217 -13.74 -7.65 12.90
CA TYR A 217 -12.79 -7.28 11.85
C TYR A 217 -12.02 -8.49 11.30
N VAL A 218 -11.53 -9.36 12.18
CA VAL A 218 -10.83 -10.58 11.78
C VAL A 218 -11.77 -11.51 11.00
N HIS A 219 -12.99 -11.72 11.46
CA HIS A 219 -13.99 -12.55 10.78
C HIS A 219 -14.42 -11.99 9.41
N LEU A 220 -14.51 -10.67 9.25
CA LEU A 220 -14.75 -10.07 7.93
C LEU A 220 -13.61 -10.37 6.96
N CYS A 221 -12.35 -10.31 7.42
CA CYS A 221 -11.20 -10.70 6.60
C CYS A 221 -11.21 -12.21 6.30
N ALA A 222 -11.61 -13.05 7.27
CA ALA A 222 -11.82 -14.49 7.08
C ALA A 222 -13.02 -14.81 6.15
N ASN A 223 -13.93 -13.85 5.93
CA ASN A 223 -15.00 -13.92 4.94
C ASN A 223 -14.60 -13.30 3.57
N GLY A 224 -13.31 -13.13 3.35
CA GLY A 224 -12.70 -12.75 2.08
C GLY A 224 -12.55 -11.25 1.82
N LEU A 225 -12.83 -10.36 2.78
CA LEU A 225 -12.58 -8.93 2.61
C LEU A 225 -11.07 -8.63 2.73
N ARG A 226 -10.60 -7.64 1.96
CA ARG A 226 -9.27 -7.07 2.23
C ARG A 226 -9.31 -6.29 3.54
N ALA A 227 -8.22 -6.27 4.26
CA ALA A 227 -8.09 -5.54 5.52
C ALA A 227 -8.50 -4.06 5.40
N SER A 228 -8.14 -3.40 4.30
CA SER A 228 -8.53 -2.01 4.03
C SER A 228 -10.01 -1.86 3.62
N GLU A 229 -10.61 -2.86 2.99
CA GLU A 229 -12.04 -2.90 2.65
C GLU A 229 -12.86 -3.04 3.94
N ALA A 230 -12.51 -4.00 4.80
CA ALA A 230 -13.16 -4.19 6.09
C ALA A 230 -13.09 -2.93 6.95
N ASN A 231 -11.92 -2.27 7.01
CA ASN A 231 -11.74 -1.03 7.75
C ASN A 231 -12.61 0.14 7.22
N GLY A 232 -12.95 0.12 5.92
CA GLY A 232 -13.75 1.16 5.27
C GLY A 232 -15.26 0.98 5.39
N LEU A 233 -15.74 0.02 6.18
CA LEU A 233 -17.18 -0.25 6.29
C LEU A 233 -17.89 0.76 7.19
N LYS A 234 -19.07 1.14 6.74
CA LYS A 234 -20.06 1.93 7.50
C LYS A 234 -21.31 1.09 7.81
N PRO A 235 -22.09 1.41 8.83
CA PRO A 235 -23.36 0.73 9.09
C PRO A 235 -24.31 0.71 7.89
N SER A 236 -24.31 1.77 7.07
CA SER A 236 -25.12 1.89 5.86
C SER A 236 -24.72 0.96 4.70
N ASP A 237 -23.57 0.27 4.80
CA ASP A 237 -23.13 -0.67 3.75
C ASP A 237 -23.80 -2.04 3.87
N PHE A 238 -24.53 -2.31 4.96
CA PHE A 238 -25.13 -3.61 5.22
C PHE A 238 -26.57 -3.69 4.76
N ASP A 239 -26.87 -4.68 3.96
CA ASP A 239 -28.22 -5.10 3.61
C ASP A 239 -28.60 -6.29 4.53
N TRP A 240 -29.37 -6.00 5.56
CA TRP A 240 -29.76 -6.99 6.56
C TRP A 240 -30.82 -7.98 6.08
N THR A 241 -31.55 -7.66 5.01
CA THR A 241 -32.55 -8.54 4.41
C THR A 241 -31.86 -9.69 3.68
N ASN A 242 -30.79 -9.37 2.95
CA ASN A 242 -30.06 -10.33 2.15
C ASN A 242 -28.76 -10.81 2.84
N ASN A 243 -28.47 -10.35 4.05
CA ASN A 243 -27.19 -10.60 4.75
C ASN A 243 -25.98 -10.30 3.84
N THR A 244 -25.97 -9.16 3.16
CA THR A 244 -24.86 -8.76 2.28
C THR A 244 -24.23 -7.46 2.77
N VAL A 245 -22.94 -7.29 2.45
CA VAL A 245 -22.21 -6.04 2.68
C VAL A 245 -21.70 -5.48 1.35
N HIS A 246 -21.90 -4.21 1.10
CA HIS A 246 -21.45 -3.52 -0.10
C HIS A 246 -20.05 -2.91 0.12
N ILE A 247 -19.05 -3.45 -0.55
CA ILE A 247 -17.68 -2.95 -0.53
C ILE A 247 -17.56 -1.86 -1.59
N GLN A 248 -17.51 -0.60 -1.19
CA GLN A 248 -17.46 0.55 -2.10
C GLN A 248 -16.33 1.54 -1.79
N ARG A 249 -15.67 1.40 -0.64
CA ARG A 249 -14.59 2.29 -0.22
C ARG A 249 -13.51 1.59 0.58
N THR A 250 -12.41 2.28 0.73
CA THR A 250 -11.34 1.98 1.70
C THR A 250 -11.08 3.22 2.53
N VAL A 251 -10.44 3.08 3.67
CA VAL A 251 -10.02 4.19 4.52
C VAL A 251 -8.52 4.36 4.42
N ASP A 252 -8.08 5.56 4.20
CA ASP A 252 -6.71 5.98 4.38
C ASP A 252 -6.63 6.91 5.59
N ARG A 253 -6.07 6.43 6.67
CA ARG A 253 -5.75 7.22 7.85
C ARG A 253 -4.23 7.42 7.96
N SER A 254 -3.57 7.58 6.84
CA SER A 254 -2.21 8.12 6.86
C SER A 254 -2.26 9.50 7.52
N ARG A 255 -1.20 9.94 8.17
CA ARG A 255 -1.13 11.24 8.88
C ARG A 255 -1.23 12.45 7.94
N ASN A 256 -2.06 12.37 6.97
CA ASN A 256 -2.10 13.20 5.81
C ASN A 256 -3.27 14.17 5.89
N VAL A 257 -3.00 15.45 5.70
CA VAL A 257 -3.98 16.54 5.74
C VAL A 257 -5.13 16.30 4.75
N ILE A 258 -4.83 15.75 3.56
CA ILE A 258 -5.86 15.50 2.54
C ILE A 258 -6.85 14.42 2.98
N ALA A 259 -6.39 13.37 3.66
CA ALA A 259 -7.28 12.35 4.19
C ALA A 259 -8.20 12.92 5.27
N ILE A 260 -7.76 13.93 6.01
CA ILE A 260 -8.58 14.65 6.99
C ILE A 260 -9.63 15.51 6.27
N GLU A 261 -9.24 16.24 5.24
CA GLU A 261 -10.12 17.10 4.47
C GLU A 261 -11.18 16.33 3.67
N THR A 262 -10.83 15.13 3.18
CA THR A 262 -11.74 14.27 2.40
C THR A 262 -12.51 13.25 3.24
N GLY A 263 -12.45 13.34 4.58
CA GLY A 263 -13.15 12.43 5.47
C GLY A 263 -12.59 11.01 5.52
N TYR A 264 -11.31 10.82 5.18
CA TYR A 264 -10.60 9.52 5.17
C TYR A 264 -11.10 8.50 4.13
N GLU A 265 -12.10 8.84 3.32
CA GLU A 265 -12.63 7.93 2.33
C GLU A 265 -11.78 7.90 1.06
N CYS A 266 -11.40 6.71 0.63
CA CYS A 266 -10.76 6.47 -0.65
C CYS A 266 -11.61 5.48 -1.44
N GLY A 267 -11.80 5.72 -2.73
CA GLY A 267 -12.42 4.74 -3.61
C GLY A 267 -11.68 3.40 -3.60
N THR A 268 -12.33 2.34 -4.03
CA THR A 268 -11.71 1.03 -4.17
C THR A 268 -10.55 1.07 -5.20
N LYS A 269 -9.56 0.17 -5.05
CA LYS A 269 -8.36 0.15 -5.92
C LYS A 269 -8.68 -0.07 -7.39
N THR A 270 -9.72 -0.86 -7.66
CA THR A 270 -10.18 -1.22 -9.02
C THR A 270 -11.69 -1.24 -9.05
N LEU A 271 -12.30 -1.09 -10.23
CA LEU A 271 -13.74 -1.23 -10.40
C LEU A 271 -14.26 -2.59 -9.92
N SER A 272 -13.49 -3.67 -10.13
CA SER A 272 -13.83 -5.02 -9.65
C SER A 272 -13.85 -5.17 -8.13
N SER A 273 -13.28 -4.20 -7.41
CA SER A 273 -13.32 -4.20 -5.94
C SER A 273 -14.65 -3.64 -5.39
N ASN A 274 -15.42 -2.89 -6.19
CA ASN A 274 -16.77 -2.48 -5.83
C ASN A 274 -17.72 -3.67 -6.06
N ARG A 275 -18.19 -4.26 -4.96
CA ARG A 275 -19.00 -5.49 -5.02
C ARG A 275 -19.83 -5.70 -3.77
N LYS A 276 -20.90 -6.46 -3.88
CA LYS A 276 -21.66 -6.98 -2.73
C LYS A 276 -21.09 -8.34 -2.33
N VAL A 277 -20.87 -8.52 -1.05
CA VAL A 277 -20.33 -9.75 -0.46
C VAL A 277 -21.38 -10.32 0.50
N PRO A 278 -21.95 -11.52 0.26
CA PRO A 278 -22.81 -12.18 1.23
C PRO A 278 -22.01 -12.57 2.47
N LEU A 279 -22.62 -12.41 3.62
CA LEU A 279 -22.11 -12.80 4.93
C LEU A 279 -22.85 -14.06 5.39
N GLY A 280 -22.17 -14.92 6.12
CA GLY A 280 -22.84 -16.00 6.85
C GLY A 280 -23.83 -15.41 7.86
N SER A 281 -24.95 -16.09 8.10
CA SER A 281 -26.01 -15.63 9.01
C SER A 281 -25.51 -15.33 10.41
N GLU A 282 -24.58 -16.11 10.92
CA GLU A 282 -23.96 -15.92 12.23
C GLU A 282 -23.18 -14.60 12.30
N LEU A 283 -22.26 -14.36 11.33
CA LEU A 283 -21.48 -13.13 11.28
C LEU A 283 -22.38 -11.91 11.05
N ALA A 284 -23.38 -12.00 10.19
CA ALA A 284 -24.34 -10.92 9.97
C ALA A 284 -25.10 -10.57 11.24
N THR A 285 -25.59 -11.59 11.97
CA THR A 285 -26.29 -11.40 13.25
C THR A 285 -25.37 -10.76 14.30
N ARG A 286 -24.13 -11.20 14.36
CA ARG A 286 -23.12 -10.67 15.29
C ARG A 286 -22.84 -9.20 15.02
N ILE A 287 -22.63 -8.80 13.76
CA ILE A 287 -22.42 -7.41 13.38
C ILE A 287 -23.65 -6.57 13.68
N ARG A 288 -24.85 -7.08 13.38
CA ARG A 288 -26.11 -6.38 13.65
C ARG A 288 -26.28 -6.09 15.15
N LYS A 289 -26.05 -7.08 16.00
CA LYS A 289 -26.09 -6.91 17.47
C LYS A 289 -25.07 -5.86 17.93
N PHE A 290 -23.84 -5.91 17.39
CA PHE A 290 -22.80 -4.93 17.72
C PHE A 290 -23.22 -3.49 17.36
N LEU A 291 -23.81 -3.29 16.18
CA LEU A 291 -24.28 -1.98 15.72
C LEU A 291 -25.53 -1.47 16.47
N MET A 292 -26.39 -2.36 16.97
CA MET A 292 -27.55 -1.97 17.78
C MET A 292 -27.14 -1.31 19.11
N VAL A 293 -26.02 -1.76 19.68
CA VAL A 293 -25.49 -1.24 20.95
C VAL A 293 -24.61 0.00 20.73
N ASN A 294 -23.95 0.09 19.58
CA ASN A 294 -22.98 1.12 19.28
C ASN A 294 -23.46 2.00 18.10
N LYS A 295 -23.76 3.26 18.38
CA LYS A 295 -24.06 4.25 17.33
C LYS A 295 -22.76 4.75 16.74
N LEU A 296 -22.41 4.29 15.55
CA LEU A 296 -21.12 4.51 14.90
C LEU A 296 -21.28 5.06 13.48
N ASP A 297 -20.44 6.00 13.08
CA ASP A 297 -20.30 6.44 11.66
C ASP A 297 -19.52 5.43 10.84
N TRP A 298 -18.53 4.78 11.45
CA TRP A 298 -17.71 3.71 10.88
C TRP A 298 -17.87 2.45 11.73
N LEU A 299 -17.97 1.28 11.10
CA LEU A 299 -18.02 0.01 11.84
C LEU A 299 -16.85 -0.13 12.83
N PHE A 300 -15.67 0.36 12.43
CA PHE A 300 -14.46 0.36 13.24
C PHE A 300 -14.04 1.78 13.61
N GLN A 301 -14.82 2.43 14.41
CA GLN A 301 -14.57 3.79 14.89
C GLN A 301 -13.61 3.79 16.09
N SER A 302 -12.77 4.83 16.18
CA SER A 302 -11.84 5.05 17.28
C SER A 302 -12.62 5.38 18.56
N GLU A 303 -12.18 4.81 19.69
CA GLU A 303 -12.72 5.11 21.03
C GLU A 303 -12.12 6.39 21.64
N GLN A 304 -11.13 6.99 21.00
CA GLN A 304 -10.55 8.25 21.47
C GLN A 304 -11.60 9.36 21.37
N LYS A 305 -11.77 10.07 22.48
CA LYS A 305 -12.80 11.11 22.66
C LYS A 305 -13.03 11.94 21.39
N TYR A 306 -14.24 11.87 20.86
CA TYR A 306 -14.88 12.84 19.97
C TYR A 306 -14.32 13.03 18.56
N ASP A 307 -13.50 12.10 18.03
CA ASP A 307 -12.95 12.34 16.70
C ASP A 307 -13.72 11.68 15.54
N GLY A 308 -14.70 10.82 15.83
CA GLY A 308 -15.55 10.15 14.82
C GLY A 308 -14.75 9.39 13.73
N LYS A 309 -13.45 9.19 13.94
CA LYS A 309 -12.53 8.71 12.92
C LYS A 309 -12.46 7.19 12.89
N PRO A 310 -12.21 6.58 11.71
CA PRO A 310 -11.96 5.16 11.63
C PRO A 310 -10.66 4.78 12.36
N ILE A 311 -10.61 3.59 12.94
CA ILE A 311 -9.38 3.06 13.57
C ILE A 311 -8.27 2.90 12.53
N ILE A 312 -7.02 3.14 12.93
CA ILE A 312 -5.86 2.83 12.09
C ILE A 312 -5.81 1.32 11.85
N GLN A 313 -5.74 0.89 10.58
CA GLN A 313 -5.78 -0.53 10.18
C GLN A 313 -4.76 -1.39 10.95
N HIS A 314 -3.55 -0.86 11.21
CA HIS A 314 -2.54 -1.56 12.01
C HIS A 314 -3.05 -1.92 13.41
N ASN A 315 -3.80 -1.03 14.07
CA ASN A 315 -4.35 -1.29 15.40
C ASN A 315 -5.44 -2.37 15.36
N LEU A 316 -6.25 -2.43 14.30
CA LEU A 316 -7.22 -3.51 14.13
C LEU A 316 -6.54 -4.88 14.02
N ALA A 317 -5.47 -4.99 13.26
CA ALA A 317 -4.68 -6.21 13.17
C ALA A 317 -3.96 -6.54 14.49
N LYS A 318 -3.38 -5.53 15.15
CA LYS A 318 -2.66 -5.67 16.43
C LYS A 318 -3.54 -6.21 17.54
N PHE A 319 -4.74 -5.64 17.73
CA PHE A 319 -5.66 -6.01 18.80
C PHE A 319 -6.62 -7.15 18.43
N GLY A 320 -6.63 -7.56 17.16
CA GLY A 320 -7.32 -8.74 16.64
C GLY A 320 -6.35 -9.91 16.46
N LEU A 321 -5.99 -10.18 15.22
CA LEU A 321 -5.18 -11.35 14.81
C LEU A 321 -3.87 -11.50 15.60
N HIS A 322 -3.08 -10.43 15.74
CA HIS A 322 -1.78 -10.53 16.43
C HIS A 322 -1.93 -10.83 17.91
N LYS A 323 -3.01 -10.32 18.55
CA LYS A 323 -3.31 -10.65 19.94
C LYS A 323 -3.63 -12.14 20.12
N ALA A 324 -4.43 -12.71 19.21
CA ALA A 324 -4.75 -14.14 19.24
C ALA A 324 -3.50 -15.01 19.01
N LEU A 325 -2.67 -14.68 18.02
CA LEU A 325 -1.42 -15.39 17.75
C LEU A 325 -0.47 -15.36 18.95
N LYS A 326 -0.31 -14.18 19.57
CA LYS A 326 0.49 -14.05 20.79
C LYS A 326 -0.07 -14.86 21.96
N HIS A 327 -1.40 -14.94 22.11
CA HIS A 327 -2.02 -15.77 23.14
C HIS A 327 -1.72 -17.25 22.93
N LEU A 328 -1.84 -17.75 21.69
CA LEU A 328 -1.49 -19.13 21.33
C LEU A 328 -0.02 -19.44 21.63
N GLU A 329 0.88 -18.55 21.25
CA GLU A 329 2.31 -18.65 21.54
C GLU A 329 2.57 -18.79 23.06
N LEU A 330 1.94 -17.91 23.87
CA LEU A 330 2.06 -17.94 25.34
C LEU A 330 1.50 -19.23 25.97
N LYS A 331 0.52 -19.88 25.29
CA LYS A 331 -0.03 -21.19 25.69
C LYS A 331 0.79 -22.39 25.18
N GLY A 332 1.92 -22.14 24.49
CA GLY A 332 2.74 -23.19 23.90
C GLY A 332 2.10 -23.86 22.67
N GLN A 333 1.01 -23.30 22.13
CA GLN A 333 0.36 -23.83 20.95
C GLN A 333 1.05 -23.29 19.69
N LYS A 334 1.75 -24.16 18.98
CA LYS A 334 2.44 -23.81 17.75
C LYS A 334 1.42 -23.71 16.59
N VAL A 335 1.35 -22.53 15.98
CA VAL A 335 0.56 -22.25 14.78
C VAL A 335 1.52 -21.75 13.71
N GLU A 336 1.47 -22.36 12.52
CA GLU A 336 2.22 -21.82 11.40
C GLU A 336 1.46 -20.63 10.81
N TRP A 337 1.95 -19.42 11.10
CA TRP A 337 1.34 -18.19 10.58
C TRP A 337 2.40 -17.26 10.00
N LYS A 338 2.41 -17.15 8.67
CA LYS A 338 3.29 -16.25 7.93
C LYS A 338 2.45 -15.16 7.28
N GLY A 339 2.61 -13.95 7.72
CA GLY A 339 1.90 -12.81 7.12
C GLY A 339 0.79 -12.22 8.00
N ALA A 340 0.12 -11.22 7.45
CA ALA A 340 -0.92 -10.46 8.13
C ALA A 340 -2.31 -11.02 7.81
N MET A 341 -3.31 -10.16 7.92
CA MET A 341 -4.73 -10.45 7.65
C MET A 341 -5.00 -11.07 6.26
N HIS A 342 -4.10 -10.92 5.28
CA HIS A 342 -4.26 -11.50 3.94
C HIS A 342 -4.27 -13.03 3.94
N GLY A 343 -3.58 -13.68 4.89
CA GLY A 343 -3.65 -15.13 5.05
C GLY A 343 -5.07 -15.66 5.26
N LEU A 344 -5.89 -14.95 6.05
CA LEU A 344 -7.30 -15.31 6.26
C LEU A 344 -8.11 -15.23 4.96
N ARG A 345 -7.88 -14.18 4.18
CA ARG A 345 -8.54 -14.04 2.89
C ARG A 345 -8.09 -15.10 1.87
N HIS A 346 -6.81 -15.47 1.89
CA HIS A 346 -6.31 -16.58 1.06
C HIS A 346 -6.94 -17.90 1.47
N TYR A 347 -7.01 -18.17 2.77
CA TYR A 347 -7.70 -19.34 3.30
C TYR A 347 -9.18 -19.41 2.86
N TYR A 348 -9.91 -18.29 2.99
CA TYR A 348 -11.29 -18.20 2.50
C TYR A 348 -11.39 -18.46 0.99
N GLY A 349 -10.47 -17.92 0.22
CA GLY A 349 -10.43 -18.14 -1.23
C GLY A 349 -10.17 -19.59 -1.61
N SER A 350 -9.27 -20.30 -0.88
CA SER A 350 -9.05 -21.76 -1.07
C SER A 350 -10.32 -22.54 -0.79
N LEU A 351 -10.95 -22.30 0.36
CA LEU A 351 -12.22 -22.95 0.71
C LEU A 351 -13.30 -22.70 -0.35
N LEU A 352 -13.40 -21.43 -0.79
CA LEU A 352 -14.41 -21.04 -1.77
C LEU A 352 -14.19 -21.68 -3.13
N LEU A 353 -12.93 -21.86 -3.55
CA LEU A 353 -12.60 -22.59 -4.78
C LEU A 353 -12.92 -24.07 -4.68
N ALA A 354 -12.55 -24.71 -3.58
CA ALA A 354 -12.84 -26.11 -3.36
C ALA A 354 -14.35 -26.40 -3.37
N GLU A 355 -15.14 -25.59 -2.66
CA GLU A 355 -16.60 -25.73 -2.62
C GLU A 355 -17.26 -25.34 -3.95
N ALA A 356 -16.74 -24.31 -4.65
CA ALA A 356 -17.23 -23.92 -5.96
C ALA A 356 -17.01 -25.04 -7.00
N ALA A 357 -15.86 -25.72 -6.95
CA ALA A 357 -15.56 -26.85 -7.82
C ALA A 357 -16.54 -28.02 -7.59
N LYS A 358 -16.84 -28.39 -6.34
CA LYS A 358 -17.83 -29.42 -5.99
C LYS A 358 -19.23 -29.08 -6.52
N LEU A 359 -19.58 -27.80 -6.56
CA LEU A 359 -20.87 -27.31 -7.05
C LEU A 359 -20.85 -26.98 -8.55
N GLY A 360 -19.82 -27.33 -9.30
CA GLY A 360 -19.68 -27.08 -10.75
C GLY A 360 -19.61 -25.59 -11.08
N ARG A 361 -19.22 -24.72 -10.15
CA ARG A 361 -19.09 -23.28 -10.37
C ARG A 361 -17.76 -22.94 -11.00
N ASN A 362 -17.78 -22.05 -11.99
CA ASN A 362 -16.57 -21.59 -12.66
C ASN A 362 -15.67 -20.74 -11.70
N PRO A 363 -14.33 -20.90 -11.74
CA PRO A 363 -13.40 -20.09 -10.95
C PRO A 363 -13.57 -18.56 -11.11
N THR A 364 -14.11 -18.09 -12.24
CA THR A 364 -14.46 -16.67 -12.44
C THR A 364 -15.51 -16.16 -11.44
N TRP A 365 -16.37 -17.05 -10.93
CA TRP A 365 -17.30 -16.69 -9.87
C TRP A 365 -16.56 -16.38 -8.58
N VAL A 366 -15.55 -17.17 -8.22
CA VAL A 366 -14.67 -16.95 -7.07
C VAL A 366 -13.86 -15.65 -7.24
N GLN A 367 -13.32 -15.41 -8.45
CA GLN A 367 -12.64 -14.17 -8.80
C GLN A 367 -13.50 -12.94 -8.52
N LYS A 368 -14.74 -12.94 -9.01
CA LYS A 368 -15.71 -11.85 -8.80
C LYS A 368 -16.04 -11.68 -7.31
N ARG A 369 -16.26 -12.78 -6.61
CA ARG A 369 -16.55 -12.79 -5.17
C ARG A 369 -15.43 -12.16 -4.35
N LEU A 370 -14.17 -12.49 -4.67
CA LEU A 370 -13.00 -11.91 -4.03
C LEU A 370 -12.69 -10.50 -4.54
N GLY A 371 -13.19 -10.09 -5.71
CA GLY A 371 -12.85 -8.80 -6.33
C GLY A 371 -11.40 -8.77 -6.81
N HIS A 372 -10.92 -9.86 -7.42
CA HIS A 372 -9.65 -9.89 -8.11
C HIS A 372 -9.81 -9.36 -9.53
N SER A 373 -8.92 -8.46 -9.95
CA SER A 373 -8.94 -7.90 -11.31
C SER A 373 -8.47 -8.91 -12.37
N ASN A 374 -7.72 -9.94 -11.96
CA ASN A 374 -7.19 -10.98 -12.85
C ASN A 374 -7.46 -12.37 -12.26
N LEU A 375 -7.95 -13.29 -13.11
CA LEU A 375 -8.19 -14.68 -12.74
C LEU A 375 -6.90 -15.40 -12.32
N GLN A 376 -5.76 -15.08 -12.94
CA GLN A 376 -4.46 -15.64 -12.55
C GLN A 376 -4.13 -15.36 -11.07
N THR A 377 -4.57 -14.22 -10.52
CA THR A 377 -4.40 -13.95 -9.07
C THR A 377 -5.20 -14.93 -8.23
N THR A 378 -6.37 -15.37 -8.69
CA THR A 378 -7.19 -16.37 -8.01
C THR A 378 -6.56 -17.75 -8.14
N LEU A 379 -6.20 -18.17 -9.34
CA LEU A 379 -5.64 -19.50 -9.60
C LEU A 379 -4.23 -19.66 -9.03
N GLY A 380 -3.37 -18.65 -9.15
CA GLY A 380 -1.98 -18.72 -8.67
C GLY A 380 -1.80 -18.80 -7.15
N ILE A 381 -2.85 -18.52 -6.38
CA ILE A 381 -2.85 -18.72 -4.92
C ILE A 381 -3.18 -20.18 -4.58
N TYR A 382 -3.86 -20.89 -5.47
CA TYR A 382 -4.50 -22.18 -5.19
C TYR A 382 -3.97 -23.35 -6.04
N SER A 383 -2.98 -23.09 -6.90
CA SER A 383 -2.35 -24.11 -7.74
C SER A 383 -1.61 -25.21 -6.94
N HIS A 384 -1.37 -24.98 -5.66
CA HIS A 384 -0.66 -25.92 -4.78
C HIS A 384 -1.58 -26.96 -4.12
N ASP A 385 -2.90 -26.75 -4.15
CA ASP A 385 -3.89 -27.69 -3.58
C ASP A 385 -4.48 -28.60 -4.66
N ILE A 386 -3.99 -28.52 -5.90
CA ILE A 386 -4.38 -29.42 -6.98
C ILE A 386 -3.40 -30.59 -6.92
N ASP A 387 -3.81 -31.69 -6.31
CA ASP A 387 -3.13 -32.98 -6.43
C ASP A 387 -3.02 -33.33 -7.92
N GLU A 388 -1.78 -33.35 -8.43
CA GLU A 388 -1.51 -33.68 -9.85
C GLU A 388 -1.95 -35.11 -10.20
N ASP A 389 -2.11 -35.96 -9.21
CA ASP A 389 -2.48 -37.39 -9.34
C ASP A 389 -3.89 -37.70 -8.83
N ASN A 390 -4.87 -36.84 -9.07
CA ASN A 390 -6.23 -37.16 -8.65
C ASN A 390 -6.89 -38.22 -9.55
N GLN A 391 -6.65 -39.47 -9.24
CA GLN A 391 -7.17 -40.64 -9.97
C GLN A 391 -8.70 -40.69 -9.96
N GLU A 392 -9.36 -40.19 -8.89
CA GLU A 392 -10.81 -40.06 -8.84
C GLU A 392 -11.36 -39.09 -9.88
N LEU A 393 -10.67 -37.95 -10.08
CA LEU A 393 -11.05 -37.01 -11.10
C LEU A 393 -10.89 -37.57 -12.51
N ASN A 394 -9.79 -38.31 -12.75
CA ASN A 394 -9.56 -38.96 -14.03
C ASN A 394 -10.63 -40.05 -14.31
N ASN A 395 -10.98 -40.83 -13.33
CA ASN A 395 -12.03 -41.84 -13.43
C ASN A 395 -13.41 -41.22 -13.69
N GLU A 396 -13.72 -40.07 -13.06
CA GLU A 396 -14.96 -39.33 -13.29
C GLU A 396 -15.02 -38.71 -14.69
N VAL A 397 -13.90 -38.17 -15.17
CA VAL A 397 -13.79 -37.66 -16.55
C VAL A 397 -13.98 -38.79 -17.54
N GLU A 398 -13.33 -39.92 -17.34
CA GLU A 398 -13.45 -41.10 -18.20
C GLU A 398 -14.90 -41.62 -18.22
N ARG A 399 -15.54 -41.70 -17.06
CA ARG A 399 -16.96 -42.08 -16.97
C ARG A 399 -17.87 -41.12 -17.76
N ARG A 400 -17.65 -39.83 -17.71
CA ARG A 400 -18.43 -38.83 -18.45
C ARG A 400 -18.14 -38.80 -19.95
N LEU A 401 -16.95 -39.22 -20.37
CA LEU A 401 -16.58 -39.31 -21.77
C LEU A 401 -17.20 -40.56 -22.43
N ASN A 402 -17.39 -41.62 -21.65
CA ASN A 402 -17.89 -42.91 -22.15
C ASN A 402 -19.40 -43.09 -21.99
N GLY A 403 -20.13 -42.07 -21.47
CA GLY A 403 -21.60 -42.07 -21.35
C GLY A 403 -22.07 -42.71 -20.09
#